data_98a6fb7f543293e5267958c90e631f48
#
_entry.id   98a6fb7f543293e5267958c90e631f48
#
_cell.length_a   1.000
_cell.length_b   1.000
_cell.length_c   1.000
_cell.angle_alpha   90.00
_cell.angle_beta   90.00
_cell.angle_gamma   90.00
#
_symmetry.space_group_name_H-M   'P 1'
#
loop_
_entity.id
_entity.type
_entity.pdbx_description
1 polymer ?
#
loop_
_entity_poly.entity_id
_entity_poly.type
_entity_poly.pdbx_seq_one_letter_code
_entity_poly.pdbx_strand_id
1 'polypeptide(L)'
;MRESTKATRATILQSAKEIFLECGYQEASMRKIAARAGITPGAIYKHFSGKEEMFSEIFAESGNKLMALSESMLDIDFSAMSDEQLMQVFYSRISIRTLELLEDDMQLFHMLLKNDSGTYIRNFRKVYIARCNEFATRFYHELYVRGLAKNQLSEKTCYMLSLSEFSMICEMIADDTSKDGFTEEIKQAFLEAMDVLMHGIEATLGLQVQDVPDH
;
A
#
# COMPACT_ATOMS: atom_id res chain seq x y z
N MET A 1 3.37 3.69 37.57
CA MET A 1 4.65 3.76 36.86
C MET A 1 4.59 3.28 35.37
N ARG A 2 3.95 2.14 35.04
CA ARG A 2 3.77 1.69 33.66
C ARG A 2 2.89 2.60 32.78
N GLU A 3 1.86 3.20 33.36
CA GLU A 3 0.88 4.05 32.63
C GLU A 3 1.48 5.40 32.23
N SER A 4 2.24 6.03 33.16
CA SER A 4 3.01 7.26 32.87
C SER A 4 4.04 7.07 31.76
N THR A 5 4.68 5.90 31.70
CA THR A 5 5.67 5.58 30.64
C THR A 5 5.00 5.40 29.28
N LYS A 6 3.80 4.79 29.24
CA LYS A 6 3.02 4.65 28.00
C LYS A 6 2.52 6.00 27.48
N ALA A 7 2.00 6.85 28.36
CA ALA A 7 1.57 8.20 28.01
C ALA A 7 2.74 9.04 27.45
N THR A 8 3.90 8.97 28.08
CA THR A 8 5.10 9.66 27.59
C THR A 8 5.54 9.13 26.21
N ARG A 9 5.51 7.81 25.99
CA ARG A 9 5.85 7.20 24.69
C ARG A 9 4.89 7.67 23.58
N ALA A 10 3.59 7.72 23.85
CA ALA A 10 2.59 8.23 22.90
C ALA A 10 2.82 9.71 22.56
N THR A 11 3.11 10.55 23.56
CA THR A 11 3.43 11.97 23.35
C THR A 11 4.68 12.15 22.48
N ILE A 12 5.70 11.31 22.67
CA ILE A 12 6.92 11.33 21.84
C ILE A 12 6.59 10.95 20.39
N LEU A 13 5.81 9.88 20.17
CA LEU A 13 5.41 9.45 18.82
C LEU A 13 4.58 10.51 18.10
N GLN A 14 3.62 11.14 18.80
CA GLN A 14 2.83 12.22 18.23
C GLN A 14 3.72 13.40 17.83
N SER A 15 4.64 13.81 18.72
CA SER A 15 5.61 14.87 18.43
C SER A 15 6.55 14.52 17.27
N ALA A 16 6.93 13.25 17.16
CA ALA A 16 7.75 12.77 16.07
C ALA A 16 6.97 12.83 14.73
N LYS A 17 5.71 12.37 14.72
CA LYS A 17 4.83 12.45 13.53
C LYS A 17 4.71 13.89 13.04
N GLU A 18 4.43 14.83 13.93
CA GLU A 18 4.33 16.27 13.61
C GLU A 18 5.64 16.82 13.01
N ILE A 19 6.79 16.54 13.63
CA ILE A 19 8.09 16.98 13.13
C ILE A 19 8.42 16.36 11.79
N PHE A 20 8.10 15.07 11.57
CA PHE A 20 8.30 14.40 10.28
C PHE A 20 7.43 15.04 9.18
N LEU A 21 6.18 15.37 9.48
CA LEU A 21 5.28 16.04 8.53
C LEU A 21 5.71 17.49 8.23
N GLU A 22 6.24 18.21 9.24
CA GLU A 22 6.65 19.62 9.08
C GLU A 22 7.94 19.78 8.27
N CYS A 23 8.97 18.98 8.55
CA CYS A 23 10.29 19.18 7.95
C CYS A 23 10.86 17.95 7.22
N GLY A 24 10.07 16.88 7.08
CA GLY A 24 10.52 15.64 6.48
C GLY A 24 11.39 14.79 7.40
N TYR A 25 11.53 13.50 7.05
CA TYR A 25 12.29 12.55 7.85
C TYR A 25 13.78 12.92 7.97
N GLN A 26 14.38 13.42 6.89
CA GLN A 26 15.83 13.72 6.87
C GLN A 26 16.18 14.86 7.83
N GLU A 27 15.43 15.96 7.80
CA GLU A 27 15.64 17.15 8.61
C GLU A 27 15.15 17.02 10.07
N ALA A 28 14.38 15.98 10.36
CA ALA A 28 13.95 15.65 11.71
C ALA A 28 15.14 15.15 12.55
N SER A 29 15.21 15.58 13.79
CA SER A 29 16.22 15.15 14.74
C SER A 29 15.63 14.79 16.10
N MET A 30 16.27 13.86 16.81
CA MET A 30 15.90 13.48 18.17
C MET A 30 15.78 14.69 19.10
N ARG A 31 16.60 15.72 18.89
CA ARG A 31 16.58 16.96 19.67
C ARG A 31 15.33 17.80 19.37
N LYS A 32 14.95 17.94 18.10
CA LYS A 32 13.71 18.64 17.71
C LYS A 32 12.47 17.94 18.29
N ILE A 33 12.44 16.60 18.19
CA ILE A 33 11.34 15.77 18.69
C ILE A 33 11.25 15.87 20.22
N ALA A 34 12.37 15.76 20.94
CA ALA A 34 12.40 15.90 22.40
C ALA A 34 11.89 17.27 22.85
N ALA A 35 12.32 18.34 22.19
CA ALA A 35 11.87 19.70 22.45
C ALA A 35 10.34 19.85 22.28
N ARG A 36 9.80 19.29 21.17
CA ARG A 36 8.35 19.28 20.90
C ARG A 36 7.58 18.48 21.94
N ALA A 37 8.11 17.34 22.37
CA ALA A 37 7.50 16.48 23.38
C ALA A 37 7.66 17.01 24.82
N GLY A 38 8.35 18.13 25.02
CA GLY A 38 8.56 18.75 26.36
C GLY A 38 9.49 17.93 27.26
N ILE A 39 10.40 17.13 26.69
CA ILE A 39 11.35 16.30 27.44
C ILE A 39 12.80 16.61 27.05
N THR A 40 13.74 16.16 27.88
CA THR A 40 15.16 16.33 27.56
C THR A 40 15.63 15.39 26.46
N PRO A 41 16.65 15.76 25.67
CA PRO A 41 17.23 14.87 24.66
C PRO A 41 17.72 13.53 25.22
N GLY A 42 18.20 13.51 26.49
CA GLY A 42 18.61 12.26 27.14
C GLY A 42 17.43 11.38 27.57
N ALA A 43 16.28 11.99 27.86
CA ALA A 43 15.07 11.24 28.25
C ALA A 43 14.44 10.51 27.08
N ILE A 44 14.51 11.06 25.86
CA ILE A 44 13.93 10.43 24.65
C ILE A 44 14.58 9.07 24.34
N TYR A 45 15.89 8.94 24.57
CA TYR A 45 16.63 7.69 24.33
C TYR A 45 16.29 6.56 25.32
N LYS A 46 15.54 6.84 26.40
CA LYS A 46 14.95 5.80 27.25
C LYS A 46 13.74 5.13 26.63
N HIS A 47 13.14 5.76 25.63
CA HIS A 47 11.92 5.30 24.97
C HIS A 47 12.16 4.80 23.56
N PHE A 48 13.11 5.39 22.82
CA PHE A 48 13.38 5.08 21.43
C PHE A 48 14.89 5.13 21.16
N SER A 49 15.39 4.14 20.43
CA SER A 49 16.82 4.06 20.03
C SER A 49 17.20 5.13 19.00
N GLY A 50 16.24 5.61 18.22
CA GLY A 50 16.44 6.62 17.21
C GLY A 50 15.15 6.98 16.44
N LYS A 51 15.30 7.87 15.48
CA LYS A 51 14.17 8.34 14.67
C LYS A 51 13.61 7.24 13.75
N GLU A 52 14.40 6.25 13.37
CA GLU A 52 13.97 5.13 12.54
C GLU A 52 12.98 4.23 13.29
N GLU A 53 13.19 3.97 14.58
CA GLU A 53 12.25 3.21 15.40
C GLU A 53 10.92 3.96 15.53
N MET A 54 10.96 5.27 15.80
CA MET A 54 9.75 6.10 15.87
C MET A 54 9.00 6.10 14.54
N PHE A 55 9.71 6.26 13.44
CA PHE A 55 9.15 6.26 12.10
C PHE A 55 8.46 4.94 11.77
N SER A 56 9.14 3.83 12.05
CA SER A 56 8.59 2.47 11.85
C SER A 56 7.33 2.25 12.67
N GLU A 57 7.27 2.75 13.91
CA GLU A 57 6.10 2.60 14.78
C GLU A 57 4.93 3.49 14.33
N ILE A 58 5.20 4.72 13.91
CA ILE A 58 4.19 5.64 13.37
C ILE A 58 3.58 5.07 12.09
N PHE A 59 4.42 4.54 11.20
CA PHE A 59 3.96 4.00 9.93
C PHE A 59 3.30 2.63 10.06
N ALA A 60 3.65 1.85 11.10
CA ALA A 60 3.11 0.50 11.28
C ALA A 60 1.58 0.49 11.38
N GLU A 61 0.95 1.51 11.96
CA GLU A 61 -0.51 1.59 12.04
C GLU A 61 -1.15 1.64 10.65
N SER A 62 -0.69 2.56 9.80
CA SER A 62 -1.21 2.72 8.43
C SER A 62 -0.74 1.61 7.50
N GLY A 63 0.53 1.22 7.61
CA GLY A 63 1.10 0.11 6.85
C GLY A 63 0.42 -1.23 7.13
N ASN A 64 0.02 -1.47 8.38
CA ASN A 64 -0.69 -2.69 8.76
C ASN A 64 -2.06 -2.82 8.10
N LYS A 65 -2.77 -1.72 7.83
CA LYS A 65 -4.04 -1.75 7.08
C LYS A 65 -3.85 -2.32 5.67
N LEU A 66 -2.83 -1.82 4.95
CA LEU A 66 -2.49 -2.31 3.60
C LEU A 66 -1.97 -3.75 3.63
N MET A 67 -1.15 -4.09 4.64
CA MET A 67 -0.64 -5.44 4.80
C MET A 67 -1.77 -6.42 5.12
N ALA A 68 -2.73 -6.06 5.96
CA ALA A 68 -3.91 -6.88 6.26
C ALA A 68 -4.78 -7.08 5.01
N LEU A 69 -4.97 -6.03 4.18
CA LEU A 69 -5.66 -6.17 2.91
C LEU A 69 -4.93 -7.17 2.01
N SER A 70 -3.62 -7.03 1.81
CA SER A 70 -2.85 -7.95 0.98
C SER A 70 -2.83 -9.39 1.53
N GLU A 71 -2.91 -9.57 2.84
CA GLU A 71 -3.00 -10.88 3.49
C GLU A 71 -4.37 -11.53 3.27
N SER A 72 -5.46 -10.76 3.44
CA SER A 72 -6.82 -11.25 3.18
C SER A 72 -7.03 -11.71 1.74
N MET A 73 -6.30 -11.15 0.78
CA MET A 73 -6.32 -11.62 -0.61
C MET A 73 -5.71 -13.03 -0.77
N LEU A 74 -4.73 -13.40 0.07
CA LEU A 74 -4.12 -14.73 0.03
C LEU A 74 -5.01 -15.81 0.66
N ASP A 75 -5.93 -15.42 1.54
CA ASP A 75 -6.88 -16.35 2.19
C ASP A 75 -8.05 -16.73 1.26
N ILE A 76 -8.15 -16.09 0.08
CA ILE A 76 -9.21 -16.39 -0.88
C ILE A 76 -9.00 -17.77 -1.49
N ASP A 77 -9.98 -18.65 -1.32
CA ASP A 77 -10.04 -19.95 -1.98
C ASP A 77 -10.80 -19.83 -3.32
N PHE A 78 -10.07 -19.61 -4.38
CA PHE A 78 -10.64 -19.50 -5.72
C PHE A 78 -11.30 -20.79 -6.20
N SER A 79 -10.87 -21.95 -5.71
CA SER A 79 -11.43 -23.25 -6.09
C SER A 79 -12.87 -23.43 -5.63
N ALA A 80 -13.25 -22.76 -4.53
CA ALA A 80 -14.61 -22.78 -3.98
C ALA A 80 -15.58 -21.80 -4.65
N MET A 81 -15.07 -20.89 -5.53
CA MET A 81 -15.89 -19.89 -6.21
C MET A 81 -16.56 -20.42 -7.47
N SER A 82 -17.73 -19.89 -7.82
CA SER A 82 -18.31 -20.09 -9.16
C SER A 82 -17.52 -19.30 -10.23
N ASP A 83 -17.71 -19.65 -11.49
CA ASP A 83 -17.10 -18.94 -12.61
C ASP A 83 -17.54 -17.45 -12.65
N GLU A 84 -18.81 -17.19 -12.32
CA GLU A 84 -19.34 -15.83 -12.21
C GLU A 84 -18.65 -15.04 -11.09
N GLN A 85 -18.44 -15.67 -9.93
CA GLN A 85 -17.73 -15.04 -8.81
C GLN A 85 -16.26 -14.75 -9.17
N LEU A 86 -15.59 -15.65 -9.90
CA LEU A 86 -14.22 -15.41 -10.38
C LEU A 86 -14.18 -14.23 -11.36
N MET A 87 -15.15 -14.14 -12.28
CA MET A 87 -15.23 -12.99 -13.19
C MET A 87 -15.55 -11.69 -12.45
N GLN A 88 -16.40 -11.73 -11.41
CA GLN A 88 -16.60 -10.56 -10.53
C GLN A 88 -15.30 -10.12 -9.84
N VAL A 89 -14.47 -11.07 -9.37
CA VAL A 89 -13.14 -10.74 -8.81
C VAL A 89 -12.25 -10.10 -9.87
N PHE A 90 -12.24 -10.63 -11.10
CA PHE A 90 -11.47 -10.06 -12.21
C PHE A 90 -11.83 -8.60 -12.49
N TYR A 91 -13.13 -8.30 -12.56
CA TYR A 91 -13.61 -6.94 -12.82
C TYR A 91 -13.73 -6.08 -11.54
N SER A 92 -13.51 -6.67 -10.34
CA SER A 92 -13.51 -5.89 -9.11
C SER A 92 -12.31 -4.94 -9.12
N ARG A 93 -12.59 -3.67 -8.84
CA ARG A 93 -11.55 -2.63 -8.77
C ARG A 93 -10.88 -2.66 -7.40
N ILE A 94 -10.13 -3.74 -7.09
CA ILE A 94 -9.38 -3.87 -5.82
C ILE A 94 -8.45 -2.67 -5.62
N SER A 95 -7.93 -2.11 -6.71
CA SER A 95 -7.10 -0.90 -6.73
C SER A 95 -7.79 0.31 -6.08
N ILE A 96 -9.12 0.47 -6.27
CA ILE A 96 -9.88 1.56 -5.65
C ILE A 96 -9.84 1.45 -4.13
N ARG A 97 -10.06 0.25 -3.59
CA ARG A 97 -10.02 0.02 -2.14
C ARG A 97 -8.63 0.30 -1.56
N THR A 98 -7.58 0.03 -2.34
CA THR A 98 -6.21 0.39 -1.96
C THR A 98 -6.04 1.91 -1.89
N LEU A 99 -6.57 2.66 -2.86
CA LEU A 99 -6.53 4.13 -2.85
C LEU A 99 -7.29 4.72 -1.64
N GLU A 100 -8.49 4.22 -1.34
CA GLU A 100 -9.28 4.64 -0.17
C GLU A 100 -8.51 4.47 1.14
N LEU A 101 -7.82 3.32 1.31
CA LEU A 101 -7.00 3.08 2.49
C LEU A 101 -5.76 3.99 2.58
N LEU A 102 -5.23 4.43 1.44
CA LEU A 102 -4.10 5.35 1.38
C LEU A 102 -4.53 6.79 1.71
N GLU A 103 -5.72 7.22 1.33
CA GLU A 103 -6.21 8.58 1.56
C GLU A 103 -6.32 8.93 3.06
N ASP A 104 -6.65 7.96 3.91
CA ASP A 104 -6.74 8.16 5.36
C ASP A 104 -5.42 8.68 5.98
N ASP A 105 -4.29 8.29 5.41
CA ASP A 105 -2.95 8.61 5.93
C ASP A 105 -2.03 9.19 4.85
N MET A 106 -2.60 9.91 3.85
CA MET A 106 -1.90 10.38 2.65
C MET A 106 -0.62 11.15 2.95
N GLN A 107 -0.66 12.09 3.89
CA GLN A 107 0.52 12.89 4.26
C GLN A 107 1.67 12.02 4.78
N LEU A 108 1.34 10.93 5.50
CA LEU A 108 2.34 9.99 6.01
C LEU A 108 2.96 9.18 4.88
N PHE A 109 2.14 8.68 3.92
CA PHE A 109 2.63 7.96 2.76
C PHE A 109 3.43 8.85 1.82
N HIS A 110 2.97 10.08 1.58
CA HIS A 110 3.70 11.08 0.79
C HIS A 110 5.09 11.37 1.39
N MET A 111 5.15 11.65 2.69
CA MET A 111 6.40 11.84 3.41
C MET A 111 7.31 10.61 3.30
N LEU A 112 6.74 9.40 3.44
CA LEU A 112 7.46 8.15 3.37
C LEU A 112 8.14 7.97 2.00
N LEU A 113 7.42 8.21 0.91
CA LEU A 113 7.93 8.01 -0.45
C LEU A 113 8.94 9.08 -0.85
N LYS A 114 8.74 10.33 -0.45
CA LYS A 114 9.72 11.40 -0.70
C LYS A 114 11.06 11.22 0.02
N ASN A 115 11.07 10.47 1.12
CA ASN A 115 12.26 10.31 1.94
C ASN A 115 12.94 8.93 1.82
N ASP A 116 12.72 8.20 0.75
CA ASP A 116 13.24 6.88 0.29
C ASP A 116 14.54 6.34 0.97
N SER A 117 14.67 6.43 2.28
CA SER A 117 15.91 6.10 2.96
C SER A 117 15.80 5.04 4.05
N GLY A 118 14.62 4.42 4.22
CA GLY A 118 14.43 3.48 5.32
C GLY A 118 14.43 2.01 4.90
N THR A 119 15.03 1.17 5.73
CA THR A 119 14.93 -0.29 5.64
C THR A 119 13.47 -0.75 5.70
N TYR A 120 12.63 0.01 6.45
CA TYR A 120 11.22 -0.28 6.63
C TYR A 120 10.45 -0.28 5.30
N ILE A 121 10.56 0.80 4.50
CA ILE A 121 9.81 0.90 3.24
C ILE A 121 10.25 -0.14 2.21
N ARG A 122 11.55 -0.44 2.14
CA ARG A 122 12.06 -1.49 1.26
C ARG A 122 11.49 -2.86 1.60
N ASN A 123 11.41 -3.18 2.89
CA ASN A 123 10.84 -4.44 3.36
C ASN A 123 9.33 -4.48 3.14
N PHE A 124 8.62 -3.39 3.46
CA PHE A 124 7.19 -3.25 3.19
C PHE A 124 6.87 -3.49 1.71
N ARG A 125 7.53 -2.75 0.81
CA ARG A 125 7.38 -2.88 -0.64
C ARG A 125 7.60 -4.31 -1.11
N LYS A 126 8.69 -4.94 -0.66
CA LYS A 126 9.04 -6.32 -1.05
C LYS A 126 7.94 -7.30 -0.66
N VAL A 127 7.44 -7.23 0.57
CA VAL A 127 6.40 -8.14 1.07
C VAL A 127 5.07 -7.87 0.38
N TYR A 128 4.68 -6.61 0.23
CA TYR A 128 3.42 -6.22 -0.41
C TYR A 128 3.36 -6.70 -1.86
N ILE A 129 4.39 -6.39 -2.67
CA ILE A 129 4.46 -6.82 -4.07
C ILE A 129 4.48 -8.36 -4.18
N ALA A 130 5.19 -9.06 -3.28
CA ALA A 130 5.21 -10.52 -3.31
C ALA A 130 3.82 -11.13 -3.07
N ARG A 131 3.02 -10.57 -2.15
CA ARG A 131 1.65 -11.00 -1.88
C ARG A 131 0.70 -10.71 -3.06
N CYS A 132 0.79 -9.51 -3.65
CA CYS A 132 0.01 -9.18 -4.84
C CYS A 132 0.35 -10.12 -6.01
N ASN A 133 1.63 -10.43 -6.22
CA ASN A 133 2.07 -11.39 -7.23
C ASN A 133 1.55 -12.80 -6.98
N GLU A 134 1.60 -13.26 -5.72
CA GLU A 134 1.07 -14.59 -5.35
C GLU A 134 -0.44 -14.68 -5.62
N PHE A 135 -1.20 -13.65 -5.20
CA PHE A 135 -2.62 -13.54 -5.50
C PHE A 135 -2.88 -13.59 -7.02
N ALA A 136 -2.22 -12.74 -7.80
CA ALA A 136 -2.40 -12.66 -9.24
C ALA A 136 -2.05 -13.98 -9.93
N THR A 137 -0.95 -14.63 -9.53
CA THR A 137 -0.51 -15.90 -10.11
C THR A 137 -1.53 -17.00 -9.84
N ARG A 138 -2.03 -17.14 -8.61
CA ARG A 138 -3.07 -18.12 -8.24
C ARG A 138 -4.37 -17.85 -8.97
N PHE A 139 -4.79 -16.60 -9.01
CA PHE A 139 -6.03 -16.20 -9.64
C PHE A 139 -6.03 -16.46 -11.16
N TYR A 140 -5.01 -16.00 -11.88
CA TYR A 140 -4.93 -16.23 -13.32
C TYR A 140 -4.73 -17.70 -13.68
N HIS A 141 -4.04 -18.46 -12.82
CA HIS A 141 -3.96 -19.91 -12.98
C HIS A 141 -5.33 -20.59 -12.86
N GLU A 142 -6.16 -20.19 -11.89
CA GLU A 142 -7.51 -20.74 -11.72
C GLU A 142 -8.40 -20.44 -12.94
N LEU A 143 -8.35 -19.21 -13.48
CA LEU A 143 -9.07 -18.87 -14.71
C LEU A 143 -8.66 -19.78 -15.89
N TYR A 144 -7.36 -20.07 -16.00
CA TYR A 144 -6.84 -20.94 -17.05
C TYR A 144 -7.28 -22.41 -16.88
N VAL A 145 -7.17 -22.95 -15.66
CA VAL A 145 -7.54 -24.36 -15.35
C VAL A 145 -9.02 -24.61 -15.61
N ARG A 146 -9.87 -23.62 -15.35
CA ARG A 146 -11.32 -23.71 -15.63
C ARG A 146 -11.70 -23.44 -17.09
N GLY A 147 -10.76 -23.08 -17.93
CA GLY A 147 -11.02 -22.77 -19.33
C GLY A 147 -11.67 -21.39 -19.55
N LEU A 148 -11.75 -20.55 -18.51
CA LEU A 148 -12.22 -19.17 -18.63
C LEU A 148 -11.17 -18.30 -19.35
N ALA A 149 -9.91 -18.63 -19.25
CA ALA A 149 -8.80 -18.04 -19.99
C ALA A 149 -8.22 -19.06 -20.97
N LYS A 150 -7.91 -18.62 -22.21
CA LYS A 150 -7.25 -19.46 -23.24
C LYS A 150 -5.75 -19.58 -22.99
N ASN A 151 -5.15 -18.55 -22.41
CA ASN A 151 -3.71 -18.44 -22.17
C ASN A 151 -3.44 -18.27 -20.70
N GLN A 152 -2.26 -18.72 -20.26
CA GLN A 152 -1.77 -18.52 -18.90
C GLN A 152 -0.68 -17.46 -18.90
N LEU A 153 -0.72 -16.56 -17.90
CA LEU A 153 0.39 -15.64 -17.65
C LEU A 153 1.50 -16.34 -16.87
N SER A 154 2.76 -16.04 -17.22
CA SER A 154 3.88 -16.51 -16.43
C SER A 154 3.91 -15.80 -15.06
N GLU A 155 4.45 -16.46 -14.04
CA GLU A 155 4.68 -15.85 -12.71
C GLU A 155 5.48 -14.54 -12.82
N LYS A 156 6.46 -14.50 -13.74
CA LYS A 156 7.26 -13.30 -14.00
C LYS A 156 6.43 -12.16 -14.60
N THR A 157 5.48 -12.48 -15.46
CA THR A 157 4.53 -11.49 -16.00
C THR A 157 3.63 -10.95 -14.88
N CYS A 158 3.07 -11.82 -14.05
CA CYS A 158 2.26 -11.42 -12.89
C CYS A 158 3.05 -10.50 -11.94
N TYR A 159 4.33 -10.84 -11.68
CA TYR A 159 5.21 -9.98 -10.87
C TYR A 159 5.41 -8.60 -11.50
N MET A 160 5.64 -8.51 -12.81
CA MET A 160 5.82 -7.21 -13.49
C MET A 160 4.54 -6.38 -13.48
N LEU A 161 3.38 -6.99 -13.59
CA LEU A 161 2.08 -6.31 -13.47
C LEU A 161 1.88 -5.76 -12.05
N SER A 162 2.09 -6.57 -11.02
CA SER A 162 1.99 -6.14 -9.62
C SER A 162 2.99 -5.03 -9.27
N LEU A 163 4.20 -5.10 -9.82
CA LEU A 163 5.21 -4.06 -9.68
C LEU A 163 4.78 -2.76 -10.35
N SER A 164 4.19 -2.84 -11.54
CA SER A 164 3.72 -1.66 -12.30
C SER A 164 2.59 -0.95 -11.57
N GLU A 165 1.59 -1.68 -11.08
CA GLU A 165 0.49 -1.13 -10.28
C GLU A 165 1.02 -0.44 -9.02
N PHE A 166 1.86 -1.11 -8.25
CA PHE A 166 2.48 -0.53 -7.05
C PHE A 166 3.28 0.73 -7.37
N SER A 167 4.02 0.74 -8.48
CA SER A 167 4.82 1.90 -8.89
C SER A 167 3.94 3.09 -9.30
N MET A 168 2.85 2.86 -10.02
CA MET A 168 1.89 3.92 -10.34
C MET A 168 1.31 4.55 -9.07
N ILE A 169 0.89 3.75 -8.09
CA ILE A 169 0.39 4.26 -6.81
C ILE A 169 1.47 5.07 -6.09
N CYS A 170 2.72 4.59 -6.05
CA CYS A 170 3.81 5.32 -5.42
C CYS A 170 4.08 6.67 -6.06
N GLU A 171 4.08 6.76 -7.40
CA GLU A 171 4.28 8.01 -8.13
C GLU A 171 3.13 9.00 -7.89
N MET A 172 1.89 8.51 -7.85
CA MET A 172 0.73 9.35 -7.52
C MET A 172 0.83 9.95 -6.11
N ILE A 173 1.26 9.15 -5.12
CA ILE A 173 1.42 9.62 -3.75
C ILE A 173 2.60 10.59 -3.64
N ALA A 174 3.69 10.36 -4.39
CA ALA A 174 4.88 11.20 -4.36
C ALA A 174 4.68 12.57 -5.03
N ASP A 175 3.64 12.73 -5.83
CA ASP A 175 3.28 14.01 -6.43
C ASP A 175 2.87 15.03 -5.36
N ASP A 176 3.42 16.25 -5.44
CA ASP A 176 3.17 17.31 -4.45
C ASP A 176 1.71 17.76 -4.41
N THR A 177 0.96 17.56 -5.49
CA THR A 177 -0.48 17.86 -5.55
C THR A 177 -1.32 16.87 -4.77
N SER A 178 -0.79 15.69 -4.45
CA SER A 178 -1.45 14.63 -3.67
C SER A 178 -1.19 14.71 -2.17
N LYS A 179 -0.48 15.71 -1.70
CA LYS A 179 -0.05 15.82 -0.29
C LYS A 179 -1.22 15.75 0.72
N ASP A 180 -2.35 16.35 0.39
CA ASP A 180 -3.53 16.42 1.25
C ASP A 180 -4.68 15.49 0.79
N GLY A 181 -4.41 14.62 -0.17
CA GLY A 181 -5.35 13.68 -0.78
C GLY A 181 -5.22 13.66 -2.30
N PHE A 182 -5.76 12.65 -2.94
CA PHE A 182 -5.80 12.59 -4.40
C PHE A 182 -6.82 13.57 -4.97
N THR A 183 -6.42 14.35 -5.97
CA THR A 183 -7.37 15.13 -6.76
C THR A 183 -8.24 14.20 -7.62
N GLU A 184 -9.44 14.64 -7.99
CA GLU A 184 -10.31 13.87 -8.88
C GLU A 184 -9.64 13.60 -10.24
N GLU A 185 -8.83 14.54 -10.74
CA GLU A 185 -8.05 14.39 -11.97
C GLU A 185 -7.04 13.24 -11.86
N ILE A 186 -6.30 13.16 -10.75
CA ILE A 186 -5.32 12.08 -10.51
C ILE A 186 -6.02 10.73 -10.35
N LYS A 187 -7.14 10.67 -9.61
CA LYS A 187 -7.95 9.46 -9.47
C LYS A 187 -8.45 8.97 -10.82
N GLN A 188 -9.01 9.87 -11.62
CA GLN A 188 -9.52 9.54 -12.95
C GLN A 188 -8.41 9.02 -13.86
N ALA A 189 -7.25 9.69 -13.90
CA ALA A 189 -6.10 9.25 -14.70
C ALA A 189 -5.59 7.86 -14.26
N PHE A 190 -5.55 7.58 -12.97
CA PHE A 190 -5.19 6.27 -12.45
C PHE A 190 -6.19 5.20 -12.89
N LEU A 191 -7.50 5.47 -12.76
CA LEU A 191 -8.54 4.53 -13.17
C LEU A 191 -8.48 4.23 -14.67
N GLU A 192 -8.25 5.25 -15.49
CA GLU A 192 -8.06 5.07 -16.95
C GLU A 192 -6.82 4.23 -17.26
N ALA A 193 -5.70 4.47 -16.57
CA ALA A 193 -4.48 3.68 -16.73
C ALA A 193 -4.70 2.20 -16.30
N MET A 194 -5.44 1.99 -15.21
CA MET A 194 -5.80 0.64 -14.75
C MET A 194 -6.74 -0.05 -15.73
N ASP A 195 -7.71 0.66 -16.31
CA ASP A 195 -8.61 0.10 -17.32
C ASP A 195 -7.82 -0.33 -18.57
N VAL A 196 -6.86 0.46 -19.05
CA VAL A 196 -5.95 0.08 -20.16
C VAL A 196 -5.16 -1.18 -19.81
N LEU A 197 -4.61 -1.25 -18.59
CA LEU A 197 -3.85 -2.42 -18.12
C LEU A 197 -4.75 -3.67 -18.07
N MET A 198 -5.95 -3.55 -17.52
CA MET A 198 -6.91 -4.65 -17.40
C MET A 198 -7.40 -5.17 -18.74
N HIS A 199 -7.69 -4.28 -19.69
CA HIS A 199 -8.03 -4.69 -21.07
C HIS A 199 -6.85 -5.42 -21.75
N GLY A 200 -5.61 -4.97 -21.50
CA GLY A 200 -4.41 -5.67 -21.98
C GLY A 200 -4.26 -7.08 -21.40
N ILE A 201 -4.53 -7.24 -20.11
CA ILE A 201 -4.52 -8.54 -19.43
C ILE A 201 -5.63 -9.44 -19.99
N GLU A 202 -6.87 -8.92 -20.08
CA GLU A 202 -8.03 -9.62 -20.63
C GLU A 202 -7.75 -10.17 -22.05
N ALA A 203 -7.25 -9.31 -22.94
CA ALA A 203 -6.88 -9.69 -24.29
C ALA A 203 -5.75 -10.73 -24.32
N THR A 204 -4.75 -10.61 -23.45
CA THR A 204 -3.62 -11.55 -23.36
C THR A 204 -4.06 -12.91 -22.83
N LEU A 205 -4.93 -12.94 -21.83
CA LEU A 205 -5.54 -14.17 -21.31
C LEU A 205 -6.48 -14.82 -22.34
N GLY A 206 -7.04 -14.03 -23.26
CA GLY A 206 -8.06 -14.47 -24.20
C GLY A 206 -9.32 -14.92 -23.46
N LEU A 207 -9.77 -14.11 -22.49
CA LEU A 207 -10.98 -14.38 -21.71
C LEU A 207 -12.18 -14.55 -22.64
N GLN A 208 -13.00 -15.56 -22.36
CA GLN A 208 -14.28 -15.72 -23.05
C GLN A 208 -15.30 -14.84 -22.32
N VAL A 209 -15.49 -13.63 -22.83
CA VAL A 209 -16.55 -12.74 -22.32
C VAL A 209 -17.89 -13.40 -22.68
N GLN A 210 -18.50 -14.10 -21.73
CA GLN A 210 -19.94 -14.26 -21.75
C GLN A 210 -20.49 -12.91 -21.27
N ASP A 211 -21.41 -12.32 -22.04
CA ASP A 211 -22.02 -11.01 -21.79
C ASP A 211 -22.21 -10.76 -20.29
N VAL A 212 -21.34 -9.94 -19.71
CA VAL A 212 -21.56 -9.42 -18.35
C VAL A 212 -22.58 -8.30 -18.51
N PRO A 213 -23.73 -8.33 -17.82
CA PRO A 213 -24.70 -7.22 -17.90
C PRO A 213 -24.03 -5.92 -17.47
N ASP A 214 -24.14 -4.89 -18.31
CA ASP A 214 -23.76 -3.52 -17.97
C ASP A 214 -24.43 -3.11 -16.65
N HIS A 215 -23.62 -2.71 -15.64
CA HIS A 215 -24.07 -2.11 -14.39
C HIS A 215 -23.61 -0.66 -14.29
#